data_b282b67664e8620bd2647723cbc6b352
#
_entry.id   b282b67664e8620bd2647723cbc6b352
#
_cell.length_a   1.000
_cell.length_b   1.000
_cell.length_c   1.000
_cell.angle_alpha   90.00
_cell.angle_beta   90.00
_cell.angle_gamma   90.00
#
_symmetry.space_group_name_H-M   'P 1'
#
loop_
_entity.id
_entity.type
_entity.pdbx_description
1 polymer ?
#
loop_
_entity_poly.entity_id
_entity_poly.type
_entity_poly.pdbx_seq_one_letter_code
_entity_poly.pdbx_strand_id
1 'polypeptide(L)'
;MKTYRIAPSILSADFARLGDEVKNVIQAGADWIHFDVMDNHYVPNLTFGPMICSALKPHAKKPDGTPVPIDVHLMVQPVDALAASFADAGASLISFHPEASGHVHRSVQAIKSKGCQAGVVFNPATPLDVLDWVIDDIDLILIMSVNPGFGGQSFIDSALR
;
A
#
# COMPACT_ATOMS: atom_id res chain seq x y z
N MET A 1 13.93 4.18 21.41
CA MET A 1 13.59 3.64 20.08
C MET A 1 12.32 4.31 19.59
N LYS A 2 12.22 4.65 18.30
CA LYS A 2 11.00 5.17 17.68
C LYS A 2 9.94 4.06 17.69
N THR A 3 8.78 4.30 18.30
CA THR A 3 7.70 3.31 18.48
C THR A 3 6.69 3.29 17.32
N TYR A 4 6.83 4.20 16.38
CA TYR A 4 5.98 4.34 15.19
C TYR A 4 6.82 4.45 13.93
N ARG A 5 6.21 4.16 12.78
CA ARG A 5 6.80 4.33 11.45
C ARG A 5 6.01 5.37 10.66
N ILE A 6 6.71 6.11 9.81
CA ILE A 6 6.11 7.11 8.91
C ILE A 6 6.26 6.57 7.49
N ALA A 7 5.13 6.40 6.81
CA ALA A 7 5.02 5.94 5.44
C ALA A 7 4.26 6.99 4.59
N PRO A 8 4.93 8.05 4.11
CA PRO A 8 4.28 9.06 3.28
C PRO A 8 3.81 8.44 1.95
N SER A 9 2.58 8.78 1.54
CA SER A 9 2.07 8.43 0.23
C SER A 9 2.68 9.31 -0.85
N ILE A 10 3.16 8.69 -1.91
CA ILE A 10 3.65 9.40 -3.10
C ILE A 10 2.51 9.84 -4.04
N LEU A 11 1.26 9.57 -3.69
CA LEU A 11 0.10 10.07 -4.43
C LEU A 11 0.06 11.60 -4.53
N SER A 12 0.63 12.29 -3.53
CA SER A 12 0.70 13.76 -3.48
C SER A 12 2.01 14.33 -4.05
N ALA A 13 2.89 13.50 -4.60
CA ALA A 13 4.18 13.92 -5.14
C ALA A 13 4.07 14.51 -6.55
N ASP A 14 5.12 15.19 -6.99
CA ASP A 14 5.28 15.58 -8.40
C ASP A 14 5.64 14.34 -9.22
N PHE A 15 4.68 13.82 -9.98
CA PHE A 15 4.85 12.60 -10.77
C PHE A 15 5.91 12.73 -11.88
N ALA A 16 6.23 13.95 -12.32
CA ALA A 16 7.30 14.18 -13.29
C ALA A 16 8.69 13.95 -12.67
N ARG A 17 8.81 13.90 -11.32
CA ARG A 17 10.08 13.77 -10.60
C ARG A 17 10.00 12.77 -9.44
N LEU A 18 9.17 11.73 -9.55
CA LEU A 18 8.91 10.77 -8.48
C LEU A 18 10.16 10.20 -7.81
N GLY A 19 11.22 9.93 -8.57
CA GLY A 19 12.48 9.43 -8.03
C GLY A 19 13.14 10.40 -7.04
N ASP A 20 13.07 11.71 -7.30
CA ASP A 20 13.59 12.73 -6.40
C ASP A 20 12.67 12.97 -5.21
N GLU A 21 11.35 12.93 -5.43
CA GLU A 21 10.36 13.01 -4.35
C GLU A 21 10.54 11.87 -3.34
N VAL A 22 10.75 10.64 -3.81
CA VAL A 22 11.05 9.48 -2.95
C VAL A 22 12.33 9.70 -2.14
N LYS A 23 13.40 10.17 -2.76
CA LYS A 23 14.65 10.48 -2.04
C LYS A 23 14.44 11.57 -0.98
N ASN A 24 13.70 12.64 -1.32
CA ASN A 24 13.45 13.76 -0.42
C ASN A 24 12.68 13.32 0.84
N VAL A 25 11.61 12.52 0.70
CA VAL A 25 10.86 12.06 1.87
C VAL A 25 11.67 11.08 2.72
N ILE A 26 12.53 10.25 2.12
CA ILE A 26 13.45 9.38 2.85
C ILE A 26 14.48 10.20 3.64
N GLN A 27 15.07 11.23 3.04
CA GLN A 27 15.98 12.14 3.72
C GLN A 27 15.29 12.91 4.86
N ALA A 28 14.01 13.23 4.71
CA ALA A 28 13.20 13.84 5.74
C ALA A 28 12.82 12.87 6.88
N GLY A 29 13.16 11.59 6.77
CA GLY A 29 12.99 10.59 7.83
C GLY A 29 11.83 9.62 7.64
N ALA A 30 11.32 9.45 6.42
CA ALA A 30 10.37 8.40 6.11
C ALA A 30 10.96 7.00 6.38
N ASP A 31 10.16 6.13 6.98
CA ASP A 31 10.55 4.75 7.27
C ASP A 31 10.19 3.81 6.12
N TRP A 32 9.08 4.09 5.42
CA TRP A 32 8.57 3.37 4.25
C TRP A 32 8.12 4.36 3.18
N ILE A 33 7.86 3.87 1.97
CA ILE A 33 7.20 4.63 0.90
C ILE A 33 5.84 3.99 0.64
N HIS A 34 4.77 4.76 0.87
CA HIS A 34 3.42 4.29 0.60
C HIS A 34 3.02 4.57 -0.86
N PHE A 35 2.56 3.51 -1.54
CA PHE A 35 2.36 3.48 -2.98
C PHE A 35 0.89 3.15 -3.28
N ASP A 36 0.05 4.20 -3.45
CA ASP A 36 -1.40 4.08 -3.68
C ASP A 36 -1.71 3.74 -5.13
N VAL A 37 -2.20 2.52 -5.38
CA VAL A 37 -2.54 2.00 -6.71
C VAL A 37 -4.04 2.01 -6.92
N MET A 38 -4.48 2.65 -8.00
CA MET A 38 -5.89 2.80 -8.37
C MET A 38 -6.10 2.44 -9.82
N ASP A 39 -7.17 1.72 -10.13
CA ASP A 39 -7.47 1.15 -11.45
C ASP A 39 -8.63 1.79 -12.19
N ASN A 40 -9.23 2.84 -11.64
CA ASN A 40 -10.47 3.47 -12.14
C ASN A 40 -11.66 2.49 -12.21
N HIS A 41 -11.61 1.41 -11.42
CA HIS A 41 -12.70 0.45 -11.29
C HIS A 41 -13.15 0.30 -9.84
N TYR A 42 -12.24 -0.04 -8.92
CA TYR A 42 -12.52 -0.08 -7.48
C TYR A 42 -12.79 1.32 -6.91
N VAL A 43 -12.03 2.32 -7.35
CA VAL A 43 -12.18 3.74 -7.01
C VAL A 43 -12.23 4.59 -8.29
N PRO A 44 -12.91 5.77 -8.29
CA PRO A 44 -13.06 6.61 -9.48
C PRO A 44 -11.79 7.45 -9.74
N ASN A 45 -10.63 6.84 -9.71
CA ASN A 45 -9.33 7.45 -10.00
C ASN A 45 -8.36 6.41 -10.56
N LEU A 46 -7.39 6.86 -11.34
CA LEU A 46 -6.34 6.03 -11.94
C LEU A 46 -4.98 6.60 -11.56
N THR A 47 -4.06 5.77 -11.08
CA THR A 47 -2.73 6.23 -10.72
C THR A 47 -1.64 5.55 -11.57
N PHE A 48 -0.84 4.68 -11.00
CA PHE A 48 0.34 4.11 -11.65
C PHE A 48 0.43 2.60 -11.44
N GLY A 49 1.12 1.93 -12.35
CA GLY A 49 1.25 0.48 -12.37
C GLY A 49 2.62 -0.03 -11.89
N PRO A 50 2.84 -1.36 -11.98
CA PRO A 50 4.07 -2.02 -11.52
C PRO A 50 5.36 -1.48 -12.14
N MET A 51 5.31 -0.94 -13.37
CA MET A 51 6.49 -0.33 -14.02
C MET A 51 7.04 0.84 -13.21
N ILE A 52 6.18 1.67 -12.62
CA ILE A 52 6.60 2.80 -11.78
C ILE A 52 7.20 2.29 -10.47
N CYS A 53 6.62 1.27 -9.84
CA CYS A 53 7.17 0.62 -8.66
C CYS A 53 8.60 0.12 -8.93
N SER A 54 8.80 -0.60 -10.03
CA SER A 54 10.12 -1.09 -10.46
C SER A 54 11.11 0.05 -10.70
N ALA A 55 10.68 1.14 -11.35
CA ALA A 55 11.51 2.32 -11.61
C ALA A 55 11.91 3.05 -10.32
N LEU A 56 11.05 3.05 -9.29
CA LEU A 56 11.33 3.70 -8.01
C LEU A 56 12.20 2.86 -7.07
N LYS A 57 12.26 1.55 -7.25
CA LYS A 57 13.05 0.65 -6.39
C LYS A 57 14.50 1.11 -6.17
N PRO A 58 15.27 1.54 -7.20
CA PRO A 58 16.63 2.06 -7.01
C PRO A 58 16.72 3.34 -6.17
N HIS A 59 15.63 4.13 -6.12
CA HIS A 59 15.55 5.38 -5.35
C HIS A 59 15.10 5.15 -3.91
N ALA A 60 14.43 4.03 -3.60
CA ALA A 60 13.93 3.68 -2.28
C ALA A 60 15.04 3.13 -1.38
N LYS A 61 15.99 3.99 -1.02
CA LYS A 61 17.13 3.69 -0.14
C LYS A 61 17.61 4.92 0.62
N LYS A 62 18.09 4.68 1.84
CA LYS A 62 18.72 5.72 2.66
C LYS A 62 20.08 6.15 2.08
N PRO A 63 20.63 7.29 2.55
CA PRO A 63 21.98 7.74 2.10
C PRO A 63 23.09 6.71 2.35
N ASP A 64 22.96 5.85 3.35
CA ASP A 64 23.89 4.76 3.66
C ASP A 64 23.69 3.51 2.78
N GLY A 65 22.75 3.55 1.84
CA GLY A 65 22.42 2.44 0.95
C GLY A 65 21.40 1.45 1.50
N THR A 66 20.97 1.58 2.76
CA THR A 66 19.96 0.72 3.36
C THR A 66 18.64 0.81 2.58
N PRO A 67 18.06 -0.32 2.10
CA PRO A 67 16.78 -0.30 1.41
C PRO A 67 15.65 0.23 2.29
N VAL A 68 14.76 1.03 1.69
CA VAL A 68 13.52 1.48 2.31
C VAL A 68 12.36 0.66 1.70
N PRO A 69 11.52 0.03 2.52
CA PRO A 69 10.38 -0.75 2.03
C PRO A 69 9.42 0.07 1.17
N ILE A 70 8.93 -0.52 0.09
CA ILE A 70 7.80 0.00 -0.69
C ILE A 70 6.56 -0.77 -0.23
N ASP A 71 5.62 -0.03 0.36
CA ASP A 71 4.33 -0.49 0.87
C ASP A 71 3.26 -0.16 -0.18
N VAL A 72 2.81 -1.17 -0.90
CA VAL A 72 1.84 -1.03 -2.00
C VAL A 72 0.43 -1.24 -1.45
N HIS A 73 -0.42 -0.22 -1.57
CA HIS A 73 -1.84 -0.28 -1.25
C HIS A 73 -2.66 -0.40 -2.54
N LEU A 74 -3.32 -1.54 -2.70
CA LEU A 74 -4.12 -1.85 -3.89
C LEU A 74 -5.58 -1.45 -3.71
N MET A 75 -5.99 -0.37 -4.34
CA MET A 75 -7.38 0.04 -4.54
C MET A 75 -7.81 -0.37 -5.95
N VAL A 76 -7.86 -1.68 -6.18
CA VAL A 76 -8.07 -2.29 -7.50
C VAL A 76 -8.96 -3.53 -7.41
N GLN A 77 -9.64 -3.85 -8.50
CA GLN A 77 -10.47 -5.06 -8.61
C GLN A 77 -10.39 -5.63 -10.04
N PRO A 78 -9.97 -6.91 -10.22
CA PRO A 78 -9.59 -7.89 -9.19
C PRO A 78 -8.16 -7.68 -8.64
N VAL A 79 -7.88 -8.22 -7.44
CA VAL A 79 -6.62 -8.00 -6.71
C VAL A 79 -5.46 -8.86 -7.21
N ASP A 80 -5.68 -10.17 -7.39
CA ASP A 80 -4.63 -11.20 -7.43
C ASP A 80 -3.56 -10.97 -8.52
N ALA A 81 -3.98 -10.61 -9.73
CA ALA A 81 -3.06 -10.41 -10.85
C ALA A 81 -2.13 -9.20 -10.65
N LEU A 82 -2.68 -8.09 -10.13
CA LEU A 82 -1.88 -6.90 -9.84
C LEU A 82 -0.99 -7.09 -8.62
N ALA A 83 -1.46 -7.78 -7.58
CA ALA A 83 -0.64 -8.13 -6.43
C ALA A 83 0.61 -8.92 -6.86
N ALA A 84 0.46 -9.94 -7.70
CA ALA A 84 1.59 -10.70 -8.25
C ALA A 84 2.56 -9.81 -9.04
N SER A 85 2.03 -8.91 -9.89
CA SER A 85 2.85 -8.01 -10.70
C SER A 85 3.62 -6.99 -9.86
N PHE A 86 3.03 -6.46 -8.79
CA PHE A 86 3.71 -5.55 -7.87
C PHE A 86 4.76 -6.25 -7.01
N ALA A 87 4.52 -7.51 -6.60
CA ALA A 87 5.53 -8.31 -5.93
C ALA A 87 6.76 -8.49 -6.83
N ASP A 88 6.56 -8.86 -8.11
CA ASP A 88 7.64 -9.00 -9.08
C ASP A 88 8.34 -7.66 -9.40
N ALA A 89 7.64 -6.52 -9.27
CA ALA A 89 8.19 -5.17 -9.41
C ALA A 89 8.99 -4.70 -8.19
N GLY A 90 9.00 -5.46 -7.09
CA GLY A 90 9.84 -5.20 -5.92
C GLY A 90 9.13 -4.53 -4.74
N ALA A 91 7.80 -4.63 -4.65
CA ALA A 91 7.07 -4.31 -3.44
C ALA A 91 7.60 -5.12 -2.25
N SER A 92 7.62 -4.52 -1.07
CA SER A 92 8.02 -5.18 0.18
C SER A 92 6.81 -5.66 0.97
N LEU A 93 5.72 -4.90 0.90
CA LEU A 93 4.43 -5.19 1.48
C LEU A 93 3.35 -4.85 0.45
N ILE A 94 2.30 -5.66 0.42
CA ILE A 94 1.13 -5.43 -0.45
C ILE A 94 -0.12 -5.57 0.40
N SER A 95 -0.93 -4.52 0.44
CA SER A 95 -2.21 -4.48 1.12
C SER A 95 -3.36 -4.29 0.13
N PHE A 96 -4.53 -4.85 0.44
CA PHE A 96 -5.70 -4.80 -0.41
C PHE A 96 -6.99 -4.78 0.41
N HIS A 97 -8.07 -4.31 -0.20
CA HIS A 97 -9.39 -4.28 0.41
C HIS A 97 -10.06 -5.67 0.32
N PRO A 98 -10.60 -6.23 1.41
CA PRO A 98 -11.18 -7.57 1.40
C PRO A 98 -12.35 -7.69 0.42
N GLU A 99 -13.16 -6.65 0.27
CA GLU A 99 -14.28 -6.59 -0.67
C GLU A 99 -13.86 -6.61 -2.15
N ALA A 100 -12.59 -6.32 -2.45
CA ALA A 100 -12.06 -6.38 -3.81
C ALA A 100 -11.55 -7.78 -4.19
N SER A 101 -11.45 -8.70 -3.23
CA SER A 101 -11.02 -10.08 -3.45
C SER A 101 -12.17 -11.06 -3.35
N GLY A 102 -12.28 -11.97 -4.31
CA GLY A 102 -13.22 -13.10 -4.23
C GLY A 102 -12.85 -14.14 -3.16
N HIS A 103 -11.58 -14.19 -2.71
CA HIS A 103 -11.06 -15.16 -1.74
C HIS A 103 -9.89 -14.55 -0.95
N VAL A 104 -10.21 -13.78 0.11
CA VAL A 104 -9.24 -12.99 0.89
C VAL A 104 -8.05 -13.83 1.37
N HIS A 105 -8.30 -14.97 2.03
CA HIS A 105 -7.23 -15.84 2.51
C HIS A 105 -6.29 -16.31 1.39
N ARG A 106 -6.83 -16.69 0.22
CA ARG A 106 -6.03 -17.08 -0.94
C ARG A 106 -5.17 -15.92 -1.46
N SER A 107 -5.72 -14.71 -1.51
CA SER A 107 -4.97 -13.51 -1.93
C SER A 107 -3.83 -13.20 -0.97
N VAL A 108 -4.05 -13.31 0.34
CA VAL A 108 -2.99 -13.19 1.37
C VAL A 108 -1.88 -14.21 1.12
N GLN A 109 -2.22 -15.49 0.94
CA GLN A 109 -1.24 -16.53 0.68
C GLN A 109 -0.49 -16.32 -0.64
N ALA A 110 -1.16 -15.85 -1.68
CA ALA A 110 -0.53 -15.55 -2.97
C ALA A 110 0.52 -14.44 -2.84
N ILE A 111 0.23 -13.37 -2.09
CA ILE A 111 1.18 -12.30 -1.78
C ILE A 111 2.39 -12.85 -1.01
N LYS A 112 2.13 -13.61 0.06
CA LYS A 112 3.21 -14.17 0.90
C LYS A 112 4.08 -15.18 0.15
N SER A 113 3.51 -15.95 -0.78
CA SER A 113 4.27 -16.88 -1.62
C SER A 113 5.28 -16.20 -2.55
N LYS A 114 5.09 -14.91 -2.83
CA LYS A 114 6.03 -14.05 -3.58
C LYS A 114 7.11 -13.42 -2.69
N GLY A 115 7.12 -13.72 -1.39
CA GLY A 115 8.09 -13.15 -0.44
C GLY A 115 7.75 -11.74 0.05
N CYS A 116 6.54 -11.23 -0.25
CA CYS A 116 6.06 -9.96 0.29
C CYS A 116 5.32 -10.17 1.62
N GLN A 117 5.33 -9.15 2.46
CA GLN A 117 4.38 -9.04 3.56
C GLN A 117 2.98 -8.76 3.00
N ALA A 118 1.94 -9.26 3.68
CA ALA A 118 0.55 -9.11 3.25
C ALA A 118 -0.25 -8.27 4.25
N GLY A 119 -1.08 -7.36 3.74
CA GLY A 119 -1.96 -6.53 4.56
C GLY A 119 -3.41 -6.53 4.07
N VAL A 120 -4.32 -6.23 4.99
CA VAL A 120 -5.75 -6.04 4.70
C VAL A 120 -6.15 -4.62 5.06
N VAL A 121 -6.93 -3.98 4.18
CA VAL A 121 -7.33 -2.57 4.29
C VAL A 121 -8.83 -2.46 4.50
N PHE A 122 -9.23 -1.68 5.49
CA PHE A 122 -10.65 -1.46 5.80
C PHE A 122 -11.07 -0.04 5.50
N ASN A 123 -12.11 0.12 4.68
CA ASN A 123 -12.77 1.40 4.47
C ASN A 123 -13.51 1.84 5.75
N PRO A 124 -13.87 3.13 5.88
CA PRO A 124 -14.53 3.64 7.10
C PRO A 124 -15.83 2.92 7.48
N ALA A 125 -16.47 2.23 6.54
CA ALA A 125 -17.72 1.49 6.77
C ALA A 125 -17.58 -0.03 6.55
N THR A 126 -16.37 -0.55 6.33
CA THR A 126 -16.13 -2.00 6.15
C THR A 126 -16.03 -2.68 7.52
N PRO A 127 -16.86 -3.71 7.81
CA PRO A 127 -16.76 -4.49 9.04
C PRO A 127 -15.40 -5.21 9.16
N LEU A 128 -14.94 -5.39 10.40
CA LEU A 128 -13.64 -6.01 10.68
C LEU A 128 -13.72 -7.55 10.79
N ASP A 129 -14.88 -8.16 10.65
CA ASP A 129 -15.13 -9.59 10.90
C ASP A 129 -14.23 -10.53 10.08
N VAL A 130 -13.73 -10.06 8.92
CA VAL A 130 -12.80 -10.84 8.11
C VAL A 130 -11.49 -11.12 8.84
N LEU A 131 -11.10 -10.28 9.81
CA LEU A 131 -9.88 -10.46 10.61
C LEU A 131 -9.91 -11.75 11.42
N ASP A 132 -11.08 -12.19 11.90
CA ASP A 132 -11.22 -13.44 12.66
C ASP A 132 -10.68 -14.65 11.89
N TRP A 133 -10.59 -14.56 10.57
CA TRP A 133 -10.20 -15.64 9.68
C TRP A 133 -8.81 -15.50 9.07
N VAL A 134 -8.18 -14.33 9.16
CA VAL A 134 -6.89 -14.06 8.48
C VAL A 134 -5.85 -13.38 9.38
N ILE A 135 -6.17 -13.06 10.62
CA ILE A 135 -5.30 -12.29 11.52
C ILE A 135 -3.93 -12.93 11.72
N ASP A 136 -3.86 -14.26 11.76
CA ASP A 136 -2.61 -15.00 11.96
C ASP A 136 -1.74 -15.05 10.69
N ASP A 137 -2.31 -14.74 9.53
CA ASP A 137 -1.62 -14.82 8.24
C ASP A 137 -1.17 -13.47 7.69
N ILE A 138 -1.67 -12.36 8.24
CA ILE A 138 -1.37 -11.01 7.77
C ILE A 138 -0.28 -10.32 8.61
N ASP A 139 0.41 -9.38 7.99
CA ASP A 139 1.50 -8.62 8.61
C ASP A 139 1.10 -7.16 8.89
N LEU A 140 -0.02 -6.69 8.31
CA LEU A 140 -0.48 -5.32 8.43
C LEU A 140 -2.01 -5.23 8.34
N ILE A 141 -2.58 -4.37 9.18
CA ILE A 141 -3.97 -3.89 9.07
C ILE A 141 -3.90 -2.39 8.80
N LEU A 142 -4.52 -1.94 7.71
CA LEU A 142 -4.66 -0.53 7.39
C LEU A 142 -6.10 -0.08 7.61
N ILE A 143 -6.31 0.84 8.53
CA ILE A 143 -7.60 1.46 8.77
C ILE A 143 -7.68 2.79 8.01
N MET A 144 -8.58 2.86 7.04
CA MET A 144 -8.82 4.09 6.28
C MET A 144 -9.58 5.09 7.15
N SER A 145 -9.04 6.29 7.25
CA SER A 145 -9.67 7.43 7.92
C SER A 145 -10.26 8.45 6.95
N VAL A 146 -10.24 8.11 5.65
CA VAL A 146 -10.90 8.83 4.55
C VAL A 146 -11.44 7.79 3.56
N ASN A 147 -12.34 8.18 2.66
CA ASN A 147 -12.73 7.27 1.57
C ASN A 147 -11.57 7.08 0.59
N PRO A 148 -11.33 5.85 0.08
CA PRO A 148 -10.26 5.61 -0.87
C PRO A 148 -10.48 6.35 -2.19
N GLY A 149 -9.38 6.72 -2.88
CA GLY A 149 -9.42 7.30 -4.22
C GLY A 149 -8.72 8.64 -4.37
N PHE A 150 -8.70 9.49 -3.34
CA PHE A 150 -8.11 10.83 -3.41
C PHE A 150 -7.44 11.23 -2.11
N GLY A 151 -6.36 12.01 -2.21
CA GLY A 151 -5.73 12.65 -1.06
C GLY A 151 -6.43 13.95 -0.64
N GLY A 152 -5.99 14.53 0.50
CA GLY A 152 -6.44 15.86 0.95
C GLY A 152 -7.85 15.90 1.56
N GLN A 153 -8.45 14.77 1.88
CA GLN A 153 -9.77 14.67 2.50
C GLN A 153 -9.73 14.94 4.01
N SER A 154 -10.88 15.36 4.56
CA SER A 154 -11.05 15.49 6.01
C SER A 154 -11.11 14.13 6.69
N PHE A 155 -10.52 14.05 7.88
CA PHE A 155 -10.55 12.84 8.72
C PHE A 155 -11.99 12.44 9.08
N ILE A 156 -12.29 11.15 8.99
CA ILE A 156 -13.58 10.57 9.35
C ILE A 156 -13.50 10.03 10.77
N ASP A 157 -14.14 10.71 11.73
CA ASP A 157 -14.05 10.39 13.17
C ASP A 157 -14.54 8.98 13.52
N SER A 158 -15.46 8.41 12.74
CA SER A 158 -15.94 7.03 12.97
C SER A 158 -14.87 5.97 12.77
N ALA A 159 -13.76 6.27 12.08
CA ALA A 159 -12.62 5.35 11.97
C ALA A 159 -11.90 5.09 13.31
N LEU A 160 -12.24 5.83 14.38
CA LEU A 160 -11.71 5.63 15.73
C LEU A 160 -12.57 4.70 16.60
N ARG A 161 -13.65 4.13 16.08
CA ARG A 161 -14.58 3.23 16.81
C ARG A 161 -14.29 1.76 16.51
#